data_5d934b5a38bb01f8888c82e65e493574
#
_entry.id   5d934b5a38bb01f8888c82e65e493574
#
_cell.length_a   1.000
_cell.length_b   1.000
_cell.length_c   1.000
_cell.angle_alpha   90.00
_cell.angle_beta   90.00
_cell.angle_gamma   90.00
#
_symmetry.space_group_name_H-M   'P 1'
#
loop_
_entity.id
_entity.type
_entity.pdbx_description
1 polymer ?
#
loop_
_entity_poly.entity_id
_entity_poly.type
_entity_poly.pdbx_seq_one_letter_code
_entity_poly.pdbx_strand_id
1 'polypeptide(L)'
;SPTLSEIRALADALQISVSELTRLPVPAPANGETDSTKEAVRLALMAVNHGYPGGVVLPVETLRARVTAMVGALCRCEGEREVGAALPALIQDLHTSIAAGRDVAELLKLSAWLHTQATVPWLRLAGDSLDLREQAIMLAGQAAGEHGTPAPIGLVAAAGASVALEVGAFDLAQAGLDVVTMPTNTPETMQLAGFLALRRSTVAAADRRSGDVDAPLEYAAELAARTGEGNAYGLSFGPTNVGQFRVHGLVEIGDYERAVSIAEGLNPDAQDRARQAYYWIDYGLALARLRERHDDAVRAFRRAEAISPHRVLRDPIVRDVLAVLLRHSRRGSPADHELRDMARRAGLPV
;
A
#
# COMPACT_ATOMS: atom_id res chain seq x y z
N SER A 1 23.80 -4.49 8.20
CA SER A 1 22.91 -3.90 7.21
C SER A 1 22.18 -2.75 7.87
N PRO A 2 22.05 -1.59 7.25
CA PRO A 2 21.38 -0.47 7.87
C PRO A 2 19.90 -0.77 8.11
N THR A 3 19.36 -0.26 9.21
CA THR A 3 17.92 -0.25 9.47
C THR A 3 17.23 0.76 8.52
N LEU A 4 15.92 0.67 8.36
CA LEU A 4 15.15 1.67 7.60
C LEU A 4 15.37 3.07 8.16
N SER A 5 15.46 3.20 9.48
CA SER A 5 15.75 4.47 10.13
C SER A 5 17.16 4.99 9.84
N GLU A 6 18.16 4.13 9.70
CA GLU A 6 19.52 4.52 9.30
C GLU A 6 19.58 4.90 7.81
N ILE A 7 18.83 4.19 6.95
CA ILE A 7 18.69 4.55 5.54
C ILE A 7 18.06 5.94 5.40
N ARG A 8 17.02 6.24 6.18
CA ARG A 8 16.39 7.57 6.20
C ARG A 8 17.35 8.65 6.72
N ALA A 9 18.03 8.40 7.84
CA ALA A 9 19.02 9.35 8.36
C ALA A 9 20.14 9.62 7.35
N LEU A 10 20.53 8.60 6.59
CA LEU A 10 21.55 8.75 5.54
C LEU A 10 21.00 9.55 4.34
N ALA A 11 19.75 9.29 3.94
CA ALA A 11 19.08 10.03 2.88
C ALA A 11 18.93 11.52 3.26
N ASP A 12 18.50 11.80 4.48
CA ASP A 12 18.39 13.16 5.01
C ASP A 12 19.75 13.88 5.07
N ALA A 13 20.79 13.19 5.54
CA ALA A 13 22.15 13.73 5.59
C ALA A 13 22.72 14.03 4.18
N LEU A 14 22.31 13.26 3.17
CA LEU A 14 22.70 13.44 1.78
C LEU A 14 21.77 14.39 1.01
N GLN A 15 20.69 14.88 1.65
CA GLN A 15 19.64 15.71 1.04
C GLN A 15 19.00 15.06 -0.21
N ILE A 16 18.84 13.74 -0.19
CA ILE A 16 18.16 12.96 -1.22
C ILE A 16 16.99 12.17 -0.61
N SER A 17 16.03 11.77 -1.43
CA SER A 17 14.95 10.92 -0.96
C SER A 17 15.43 9.51 -0.61
N VAL A 18 14.73 8.83 0.30
CA VAL A 18 14.98 7.41 0.60
C VAL A 18 14.92 6.56 -0.68
N SER A 19 14.00 6.89 -1.58
CA SER A 19 13.87 6.20 -2.88
C SER A 19 15.09 6.42 -3.79
N GLU A 20 15.74 7.56 -3.73
CA GLU A 20 16.99 7.82 -4.45
C GLU A 20 18.17 7.08 -3.81
N LEU A 21 18.26 7.07 -2.49
CA LEU A 21 19.31 6.34 -1.76
C LEU A 21 19.20 4.83 -1.95
N THR A 22 17.98 4.29 -2.01
CA THR A 22 17.72 2.85 -2.17
C THR A 22 17.63 2.42 -3.63
N ARG A 23 17.75 3.34 -4.59
CA ARG A 23 17.89 2.99 -6.00
C ARG A 23 19.13 2.11 -6.19
N LEU A 24 18.88 0.81 -6.23
CA LEU A 24 19.90 -0.12 -6.66
C LEU A 24 20.27 0.22 -8.11
N PRO A 25 21.54 0.15 -8.49
CA PRO A 25 21.99 0.42 -9.87
C PRO A 25 21.39 -0.55 -10.91
N VAL A 26 20.63 -1.54 -10.47
CA VAL A 26 19.93 -2.50 -11.32
C VAL A 26 18.51 -2.03 -11.53
N PRO A 27 18.09 -1.68 -12.76
CA PRO A 27 16.72 -1.33 -13.07
C PRO A 27 15.75 -2.46 -12.66
N ALA A 28 14.54 -2.11 -12.23
CA ALA A 28 13.49 -3.10 -12.10
C ALA A 28 13.25 -3.76 -13.47
N PRO A 29 12.89 -5.07 -13.52
CA PRO A 29 12.62 -5.74 -14.78
C PRO A 29 11.63 -4.93 -15.62
N ALA A 30 12.01 -4.52 -16.82
CA ALA A 30 11.14 -3.80 -17.73
C ALA A 30 10.05 -4.77 -18.25
N ASN A 31 8.81 -4.36 -18.17
CA ASN A 31 7.69 -5.08 -18.77
C ASN A 31 6.96 -4.12 -19.71
N GLY A 32 7.20 -4.22 -21.00
CA GLY A 32 6.69 -3.29 -22.03
C GLY A 32 5.16 -3.18 -22.06
N GLU A 33 4.43 -4.25 -21.71
CA GLU A 33 2.96 -4.20 -21.59
C GLU A 33 2.51 -3.35 -20.38
N THR A 34 3.21 -3.45 -19.27
CA THR A 34 2.92 -2.62 -18.09
C THR A 34 3.18 -1.15 -18.39
N ASP A 35 4.19 -0.84 -19.19
CA ASP A 35 4.55 0.54 -19.54
C ASP A 35 3.49 1.18 -20.46
N SER A 36 2.96 0.45 -21.45
CA SER A 36 1.85 0.93 -22.29
C SER A 36 0.55 1.13 -21.49
N THR A 37 0.28 0.28 -20.51
CA THR A 37 -0.89 0.38 -19.64
C THR A 37 -0.77 1.57 -18.68
N LYS A 38 0.42 1.81 -18.12
CA LYS A 38 0.69 3.02 -17.31
C LYS A 38 0.43 4.30 -18.11
N GLU A 39 0.89 4.32 -19.36
CA GLU A 39 0.64 5.48 -20.22
C GLU A 39 -0.84 5.69 -20.51
N ALA A 40 -1.62 4.63 -20.72
CA ALA A 40 -3.07 4.73 -20.86
C ALA A 40 -3.76 5.28 -19.59
N VAL A 41 -3.31 4.87 -18.40
CA VAL A 41 -3.80 5.44 -17.13
C VAL A 41 -3.42 6.91 -17.01
N ARG A 42 -2.17 7.28 -17.35
CA ARG A 42 -1.70 8.68 -17.39
C ARG A 42 -2.61 9.54 -18.25
N LEU A 43 -2.87 9.11 -19.49
CA LEU A 43 -3.72 9.84 -20.42
C LEU A 43 -5.16 9.98 -19.90
N ALA A 44 -5.71 8.94 -19.26
CA ALA A 44 -7.04 9.01 -18.66
C ALA A 44 -7.10 10.03 -17.50
N LEU A 45 -6.11 10.04 -16.59
CA LEU A 45 -6.01 11.01 -15.51
C LEU A 45 -5.85 12.43 -16.05
N MET A 46 -5.01 12.63 -17.07
CA MET A 46 -4.83 13.93 -17.72
C MET A 46 -6.13 14.42 -18.38
N ALA A 47 -6.84 13.55 -19.10
CA ALA A 47 -8.10 13.89 -19.75
C ALA A 47 -9.15 14.37 -18.75
N VAL A 48 -9.25 13.66 -17.60
CA VAL A 48 -10.13 14.08 -16.50
C VAL A 48 -9.73 15.44 -15.94
N ASN A 49 -8.45 15.65 -15.65
CA ASN A 49 -7.93 16.92 -15.12
C ASN A 49 -8.16 18.11 -16.07
N HIS A 50 -8.19 17.87 -17.38
CA HIS A 50 -8.51 18.88 -18.38
C HIS A 50 -10.02 19.07 -18.62
N GLY A 51 -10.89 18.34 -17.93
CA GLY A 51 -12.35 18.43 -18.07
C GLY A 51 -12.90 17.70 -19.32
N TYR A 52 -12.11 16.85 -19.97
CA TYR A 52 -12.49 16.09 -21.16
C TYR A 52 -12.25 14.59 -20.95
N PRO A 53 -12.97 13.93 -20.04
CA PRO A 53 -12.69 12.54 -19.67
C PRO A 53 -12.81 11.54 -20.84
N GLY A 54 -13.67 11.81 -21.84
CA GLY A 54 -13.72 11.03 -23.08
C GLY A 54 -14.37 9.64 -22.97
N GLY A 55 -14.98 9.34 -21.84
CA GLY A 55 -15.71 8.09 -21.59
C GLY A 55 -17.18 8.16 -22.01
N VAL A 56 -17.94 7.14 -21.62
CA VAL A 56 -19.40 7.07 -21.83
C VAL A 56 -20.16 7.25 -20.51
N VAL A 57 -21.36 7.78 -20.59
CA VAL A 57 -22.25 7.90 -19.44
C VAL A 57 -22.84 6.53 -19.12
N LEU A 58 -22.61 6.02 -17.93
CA LEU A 58 -23.10 4.74 -17.46
C LEU A 58 -23.98 4.87 -16.23
N PRO A 59 -24.94 3.94 -16.02
CA PRO A 59 -25.70 3.88 -14.78
C PRO A 59 -24.79 3.70 -13.56
N VAL A 60 -25.12 4.36 -12.45
CA VAL A 60 -24.35 4.31 -11.20
C VAL A 60 -24.12 2.88 -10.70
N GLU A 61 -25.11 2.00 -10.86
CA GLU A 61 -25.00 0.59 -10.46
C GLU A 61 -23.95 -0.17 -11.27
N THR A 62 -23.86 0.13 -12.57
CA THR A 62 -22.84 -0.46 -13.43
C THR A 62 -21.44 -0.01 -13.00
N LEU A 63 -21.26 1.28 -12.74
CA LEU A 63 -19.99 1.83 -12.25
C LEU A 63 -19.63 1.28 -10.88
N ARG A 64 -20.61 1.20 -9.97
CA ARG A 64 -20.39 0.59 -8.63
C ARG A 64 -19.93 -0.85 -8.75
N ALA A 65 -20.57 -1.66 -9.58
CA ALA A 65 -20.18 -3.05 -9.79
C ALA A 65 -18.73 -3.16 -10.33
N ARG A 66 -18.35 -2.33 -11.30
CA ARG A 66 -17.00 -2.31 -11.87
C ARG A 66 -15.95 -1.87 -10.85
N VAL A 67 -16.20 -0.81 -10.07
CA VAL A 67 -15.27 -0.35 -9.02
C VAL A 67 -15.11 -1.43 -7.96
N THR A 68 -16.23 -2.02 -7.49
CA THR A 68 -16.21 -3.11 -6.51
C THR A 68 -15.40 -4.31 -7.00
N ALA A 69 -15.60 -4.73 -8.25
CA ALA A 69 -14.87 -5.84 -8.85
C ALA A 69 -13.37 -5.55 -8.93
N MET A 70 -13.00 -4.33 -9.32
CA MET A 70 -11.60 -3.91 -9.47
C MET A 70 -10.88 -3.84 -8.11
N VAL A 71 -11.47 -3.20 -7.11
CA VAL A 71 -10.93 -3.17 -5.74
C VAL A 71 -10.81 -4.59 -5.18
N GLY A 72 -11.84 -5.42 -5.37
CA GLY A 72 -11.83 -6.81 -4.93
C GLY A 72 -10.72 -7.64 -5.59
N ALA A 73 -10.45 -7.45 -6.88
CA ALA A 73 -9.36 -8.13 -7.59
C ALA A 73 -7.98 -7.76 -6.99
N LEU A 74 -7.74 -6.48 -6.71
CA LEU A 74 -6.51 -6.01 -6.07
C LEU A 74 -6.34 -6.53 -4.63
N CYS A 75 -7.42 -6.61 -3.86
CA CYS A 75 -7.42 -7.21 -2.52
C CYS A 75 -7.07 -8.70 -2.57
N ARG A 76 -7.54 -9.42 -3.59
CA ARG A 76 -7.22 -10.84 -3.79
C ARG A 76 -5.88 -11.10 -4.49
N CYS A 77 -5.17 -10.04 -4.92
CA CYS A 77 -3.97 -10.14 -5.76
C CYS A 77 -4.22 -10.93 -7.05
N GLU A 78 -5.35 -10.70 -7.67
CA GLU A 78 -5.80 -11.39 -8.90
C GLU A 78 -5.92 -10.39 -10.04
N GLY A 79 -5.52 -10.81 -11.24
CA GLY A 79 -5.79 -10.05 -12.45
C GLY A 79 -5.17 -8.63 -12.46
N GLU A 80 -4.00 -8.44 -11.89
CA GLU A 80 -3.35 -7.10 -11.84
C GLU A 80 -3.19 -6.49 -13.25
N ARG A 81 -2.97 -7.34 -14.26
CA ARG A 81 -2.88 -6.94 -15.66
C ARG A 81 -4.23 -6.52 -16.22
N GLU A 82 -5.26 -7.31 -15.97
CA GLU A 82 -6.65 -7.05 -16.41
C GLU A 82 -7.20 -5.80 -15.72
N VAL A 83 -6.89 -5.61 -14.43
CA VAL A 83 -7.19 -4.38 -13.69
C VAL A 83 -6.57 -3.18 -14.39
N GLY A 84 -5.27 -3.24 -14.69
CA GLY A 84 -4.58 -2.17 -15.40
C GLY A 84 -5.20 -1.86 -16.76
N ALA A 85 -5.52 -2.86 -17.54
CA ALA A 85 -6.12 -2.70 -18.85
C ALA A 85 -7.53 -2.07 -18.80
N ALA A 86 -8.32 -2.37 -17.77
CA ALA A 86 -9.68 -1.85 -17.59
C ALA A 86 -9.72 -0.47 -16.90
N LEU A 87 -8.68 -0.11 -16.14
CA LEU A 87 -8.65 1.08 -15.31
C LEU A 87 -8.83 2.40 -16.08
N PRO A 88 -8.16 2.64 -17.24
CA PRO A 88 -8.33 3.88 -18.00
C PRO A 88 -9.78 4.15 -18.40
N ALA A 89 -10.46 3.15 -18.98
CA ALA A 89 -11.84 3.27 -19.40
C ALA A 89 -12.77 3.51 -18.21
N LEU A 90 -12.54 2.84 -17.06
CA LEU A 90 -13.36 3.05 -15.87
C LEU A 90 -13.19 4.44 -15.29
N ILE A 91 -11.97 5.01 -15.27
CA ILE A 91 -11.70 6.40 -14.88
C ILE A 91 -12.49 7.34 -15.78
N GLN A 92 -12.38 7.19 -17.08
CA GLN A 92 -13.06 8.03 -18.08
C GLN A 92 -14.59 7.95 -17.97
N ASP A 93 -15.16 6.74 -17.91
CA ASP A 93 -16.62 6.50 -17.82
C ASP A 93 -17.19 7.13 -16.53
N LEU A 94 -16.50 6.93 -15.40
CA LEU A 94 -16.93 7.46 -14.11
C LEU A 94 -16.97 9.00 -14.11
N HIS A 95 -15.90 9.64 -14.58
CA HIS A 95 -15.85 11.11 -14.61
C HIS A 95 -16.76 11.72 -15.67
N THR A 96 -16.97 11.04 -16.80
CA THR A 96 -18.00 11.45 -17.78
C THR A 96 -19.40 11.35 -17.19
N SER A 97 -19.67 10.32 -16.38
CA SER A 97 -20.97 10.15 -15.71
C SER A 97 -21.19 11.19 -14.62
N ILE A 98 -20.14 11.60 -13.87
CA ILE A 98 -20.20 12.72 -12.92
C ILE A 98 -20.57 14.01 -13.67
N ALA A 99 -19.89 14.32 -14.77
CA ALA A 99 -20.15 15.51 -15.59
C ALA A 99 -21.57 15.54 -16.17
N ALA A 100 -22.21 14.39 -16.39
CA ALA A 100 -23.60 14.29 -16.86
C ALA A 100 -24.63 14.69 -15.79
N GLY A 101 -24.23 14.84 -14.53
CA GLY A 101 -25.05 15.43 -13.45
C GLY A 101 -26.13 14.55 -12.85
N ARG A 102 -26.16 13.25 -13.12
CA ARG A 102 -27.08 12.28 -12.50
C ARG A 102 -26.35 11.49 -11.41
N ASP A 103 -27.03 11.22 -10.28
CA ASP A 103 -26.51 10.43 -9.17
C ASP A 103 -25.12 10.91 -8.66
N VAL A 104 -24.84 12.22 -8.77
CA VAL A 104 -23.52 12.82 -8.58
C VAL A 104 -22.95 12.46 -7.22
N ALA A 105 -23.74 12.51 -6.14
CA ALA A 105 -23.25 12.18 -4.80
C ALA A 105 -22.69 10.74 -4.71
N GLU A 106 -23.39 9.76 -5.29
CA GLU A 106 -22.88 8.37 -5.29
C GLU A 106 -21.68 8.20 -6.23
N LEU A 107 -21.66 8.89 -7.36
CA LEU A 107 -20.52 8.85 -8.29
C LEU A 107 -19.26 9.50 -7.70
N LEU A 108 -19.39 10.58 -6.92
CA LEU A 108 -18.28 11.19 -6.20
C LEU A 108 -17.67 10.25 -5.15
N LYS A 109 -18.51 9.53 -4.39
CA LYS A 109 -18.02 8.46 -3.50
C LYS A 109 -17.25 7.39 -4.27
N LEU A 110 -17.80 6.92 -5.39
CA LEU A 110 -17.15 5.91 -6.23
C LEU A 110 -15.83 6.42 -6.79
N SER A 111 -15.73 7.70 -7.17
CA SER A 111 -14.50 8.32 -7.64
C SER A 111 -13.43 8.33 -6.55
N ALA A 112 -13.76 8.80 -5.34
CA ALA A 112 -12.83 8.77 -4.23
C ALA A 112 -12.37 7.33 -3.92
N TRP A 113 -13.29 6.37 -3.94
CA TRP A 113 -12.98 4.97 -3.68
C TRP A 113 -12.14 4.33 -4.79
N LEU A 114 -12.48 4.56 -6.06
CA LEU A 114 -11.72 4.08 -7.22
C LEU A 114 -10.27 4.57 -7.17
N HIS A 115 -10.06 5.87 -7.00
CA HIS A 115 -8.72 6.44 -7.03
C HIS A 115 -7.88 5.99 -5.84
N THR A 116 -8.46 5.95 -4.61
CA THR A 116 -7.70 5.60 -3.40
C THR A 116 -7.45 4.10 -3.26
N GLN A 117 -8.39 3.23 -3.70
CA GLN A 117 -8.30 1.78 -3.47
C GLN A 117 -8.02 0.96 -4.73
N ALA A 118 -8.04 1.57 -5.92
CA ALA A 118 -7.67 0.88 -7.15
C ALA A 118 -6.57 1.61 -7.92
N THR A 119 -6.74 2.88 -8.27
CA THR A 119 -5.77 3.61 -9.12
C THR A 119 -4.41 3.73 -8.43
N VAL A 120 -4.36 4.28 -7.21
CA VAL A 120 -3.11 4.46 -6.45
C VAL A 120 -2.43 3.12 -6.15
N PRO A 121 -3.13 2.09 -5.61
CA PRO A 121 -2.52 0.79 -5.39
C PRO A 121 -2.01 0.11 -6.67
N TRP A 122 -2.76 0.20 -7.78
CA TRP A 122 -2.32 -0.39 -9.04
C TRP A 122 -1.07 0.31 -9.60
N LEU A 123 -1.04 1.65 -9.59
CA LEU A 123 0.14 2.42 -10.02
C LEU A 123 1.38 2.04 -9.21
N ARG A 124 1.24 1.85 -7.89
CA ARG A 124 2.33 1.37 -7.04
C ARG A 124 2.83 0.00 -7.47
N LEU A 125 1.93 -0.96 -7.75
CA LEU A 125 2.28 -2.30 -8.23
C LEU A 125 2.95 -2.26 -9.60
N ALA A 126 2.49 -1.37 -10.48
CA ALA A 126 3.09 -1.14 -11.78
C ALA A 126 4.48 -0.50 -11.71
N GLY A 127 4.94 -0.07 -10.53
CA GLY A 127 6.23 0.58 -10.33
C GLY A 127 6.29 1.96 -10.96
N ASP A 128 5.18 2.70 -10.90
CA ASP A 128 5.10 4.04 -11.47
C ASP A 128 5.63 5.13 -10.54
N SER A 129 5.85 6.29 -11.15
CA SER A 129 6.30 7.48 -10.44
C SER A 129 5.24 7.99 -9.45
N LEU A 130 5.71 8.71 -8.45
CA LEU A 130 4.88 9.35 -7.44
C LEU A 130 3.83 10.29 -8.06
N ASP A 131 4.20 10.98 -9.14
CA ASP A 131 3.39 12.03 -9.77
C ASP A 131 1.99 11.56 -10.21
N LEU A 132 1.89 10.35 -10.80
CA LEU A 132 0.57 9.83 -11.20
C LEU A 132 -0.28 9.42 -10.00
N ARG A 133 0.34 8.91 -8.95
CA ARG A 133 -0.36 8.58 -7.71
C ARG A 133 -0.89 9.85 -7.03
N GLU A 134 -0.10 10.92 -7.02
CA GLU A 134 -0.54 12.23 -6.53
C GLU A 134 -1.69 12.80 -7.36
N GLN A 135 -1.63 12.71 -8.69
CA GLN A 135 -2.75 13.12 -9.54
C GLN A 135 -4.04 12.35 -9.22
N ALA A 136 -3.96 11.04 -9.00
CA ALA A 136 -5.12 10.24 -8.61
C ALA A 136 -5.65 10.64 -7.23
N ILE A 137 -4.76 10.95 -6.25
CA ILE A 137 -5.15 11.43 -4.92
C ILE A 137 -5.82 12.80 -5.02
N MET A 138 -5.33 13.70 -5.86
CA MET A 138 -5.95 15.01 -6.08
C MET A 138 -7.37 14.87 -6.63
N LEU A 139 -7.60 14.00 -7.62
CA LEU A 139 -8.94 13.72 -8.15
C LEU A 139 -9.86 13.11 -7.08
N ALA A 140 -9.34 12.17 -6.29
CA ALA A 140 -10.08 11.62 -5.15
C ALA A 140 -10.43 12.70 -4.12
N GLY A 141 -9.49 13.61 -3.84
CA GLY A 141 -9.66 14.73 -2.91
C GLY A 141 -10.72 15.73 -3.38
N GLN A 142 -10.74 16.07 -4.66
CA GLN A 142 -11.79 16.90 -5.25
C GLN A 142 -13.16 16.25 -5.10
N ALA A 143 -13.28 14.98 -5.49
CA ALA A 143 -14.54 14.23 -5.36
C ALA A 143 -14.99 14.10 -3.89
N ALA A 144 -14.08 13.83 -2.96
CA ALA A 144 -14.39 13.72 -1.53
C ALA A 144 -14.82 15.08 -0.93
N GLY A 145 -14.14 16.17 -1.32
CA GLY A 145 -14.47 17.52 -0.88
C GLY A 145 -15.83 17.99 -1.39
N GLU A 146 -16.16 17.73 -2.66
CA GLU A 146 -17.47 18.02 -3.24
C GLU A 146 -18.59 17.17 -2.60
N HIS A 147 -18.30 15.89 -2.33
CA HIS A 147 -19.26 15.02 -1.63
C HIS A 147 -19.52 15.45 -0.18
N GLY A 148 -18.48 15.91 0.53
CA GLY A 148 -18.55 16.52 1.85
C GLY A 148 -18.77 15.57 3.04
N THR A 149 -18.82 14.24 2.84
CA THR A 149 -18.97 13.29 3.97
C THR A 149 -17.65 12.73 4.45
N PRO A 150 -17.54 12.31 5.74
CA PRO A 150 -16.26 11.88 6.32
C PRO A 150 -15.59 10.68 5.65
N ALA A 151 -16.35 9.70 5.15
CA ALA A 151 -15.76 8.45 4.67
C ALA A 151 -14.88 8.63 3.42
N PRO A 152 -15.31 9.31 2.33
CA PRO A 152 -14.44 9.62 1.20
C PRO A 152 -13.20 10.45 1.62
N ILE A 153 -13.38 11.45 2.50
CA ILE A 153 -12.28 12.28 3.01
C ILE A 153 -11.26 11.42 3.76
N GLY A 154 -11.74 10.48 4.61
CA GLY A 154 -10.87 9.55 5.33
C GLY A 154 -10.08 8.62 4.40
N LEU A 155 -10.69 8.13 3.32
CA LEU A 155 -9.99 7.31 2.32
C LEU A 155 -8.87 8.09 1.63
N VAL A 156 -9.14 9.34 1.27
CA VAL A 156 -8.14 10.24 0.65
C VAL A 156 -6.99 10.51 1.62
N ALA A 157 -7.29 10.82 2.87
CA ALA A 157 -6.28 11.05 3.90
C ALA A 157 -5.38 9.82 4.11
N ALA A 158 -5.97 8.60 4.16
CA ALA A 158 -5.22 7.37 4.29
C ALA A 158 -4.30 7.09 3.09
N ALA A 159 -4.78 7.34 1.87
CA ALA A 159 -4.00 7.16 0.65
C ALA A 159 -2.89 8.22 0.53
N GLY A 160 -3.21 9.49 0.79
CA GLY A 160 -2.25 10.59 0.78
C GLY A 160 -1.13 10.40 1.80
N ALA A 161 -1.47 10.01 3.04
CA ALA A 161 -0.48 9.69 4.07
C ALA A 161 0.45 8.56 3.64
N SER A 162 -0.05 7.53 2.94
CA SER A 162 0.79 6.43 2.44
C SER A 162 1.80 6.90 1.41
N VAL A 163 1.39 7.80 0.50
CA VAL A 163 2.26 8.35 -0.53
C VAL A 163 3.27 9.32 0.07
N ALA A 164 2.85 10.19 0.99
CA ALA A 164 3.73 11.11 1.69
C ALA A 164 4.80 10.38 2.53
N LEU A 165 4.45 9.24 3.16
CA LEU A 165 5.40 8.38 3.87
C LEU A 165 6.51 7.84 2.96
N GLU A 166 6.21 7.48 1.73
CA GLU A 166 7.19 6.93 0.78
C GLU A 166 8.29 7.93 0.42
N VAL A 167 8.01 9.22 0.52
CA VAL A 167 8.97 10.32 0.24
C VAL A 167 9.48 11.01 1.51
N GLY A 168 9.12 10.50 2.69
CA GLY A 168 9.57 11.08 3.95
C GLY A 168 8.89 12.39 4.34
N ALA A 169 7.77 12.75 3.70
CA ALA A 169 7.00 13.97 4.00
C ALA A 169 6.06 13.75 5.20
N PHE A 170 6.64 13.49 6.39
CA PHE A 170 5.90 13.08 7.59
C PHE A 170 4.93 14.14 8.08
N ASP A 171 5.31 15.42 8.07
CA ASP A 171 4.44 16.52 8.47
C ASP A 171 3.20 16.61 7.57
N LEU A 172 3.38 16.41 6.25
CA LEU A 172 2.29 16.39 5.29
C LEU A 172 1.35 15.19 5.54
N ALA A 173 1.92 14.01 5.78
CA ALA A 173 1.16 12.81 6.11
C ALA A 173 0.34 13.01 7.39
N GLN A 174 0.95 13.56 8.43
CA GLN A 174 0.28 13.83 9.71
C GLN A 174 -0.83 14.87 9.54
N ALA A 175 -0.53 16.02 8.91
CA ALA A 175 -1.51 17.07 8.67
C ALA A 175 -2.74 16.56 7.90
N GLY A 176 -2.52 15.74 6.85
CA GLY A 176 -3.61 15.12 6.09
C GLY A 176 -4.49 14.18 6.92
N LEU A 177 -3.92 13.47 7.89
CA LEU A 177 -4.67 12.61 8.80
C LEU A 177 -5.42 13.40 9.88
N ASP A 178 -4.86 14.52 10.36
CA ASP A 178 -5.41 15.29 11.49
C ASP A 178 -6.67 16.08 11.15
N VAL A 179 -6.84 16.44 9.87
CA VAL A 179 -8.07 17.13 9.43
C VAL A 179 -9.29 16.23 9.39
N VAL A 180 -9.11 14.90 9.55
CA VAL A 180 -10.19 13.93 9.44
C VAL A 180 -10.70 13.52 10.80
N THR A 181 -11.98 13.82 11.07
CA THR A 181 -12.74 13.26 12.20
C THR A 181 -13.73 12.24 11.67
N MET A 182 -13.52 10.97 12.03
CA MET A 182 -14.42 9.89 11.60
C MET A 182 -15.48 9.58 12.66
N PRO A 183 -16.76 9.50 12.29
CA PRO A 183 -17.77 8.96 13.19
C PRO A 183 -17.53 7.46 13.41
N THR A 184 -17.92 6.96 14.59
CA THR A 184 -17.80 5.54 14.97
C THR A 184 -19.15 4.92 15.32
N ASN A 185 -20.16 5.24 14.52
CA ASN A 185 -21.55 4.83 14.73
C ASN A 185 -21.97 3.62 13.87
N THR A 186 -21.16 3.22 12.87
CA THR A 186 -21.37 2.01 12.09
C THR A 186 -20.10 1.18 12.04
N PRO A 187 -20.17 -0.15 11.79
CA PRO A 187 -18.99 -0.99 11.66
C PRO A 187 -18.02 -0.48 10.58
N GLU A 188 -18.52 -0.02 9.44
CA GLU A 188 -17.70 0.47 8.32
C GLU A 188 -16.92 1.73 8.70
N THR A 189 -17.57 2.68 9.38
CA THR A 189 -16.90 3.91 9.82
C THR A 189 -15.95 3.66 10.97
N MET A 190 -16.24 2.68 11.87
CA MET A 190 -15.28 2.23 12.88
C MET A 190 -14.03 1.61 12.24
N GLN A 191 -14.21 0.77 11.22
CA GLN A 191 -13.06 0.16 10.49
C GLN A 191 -12.19 1.24 9.84
N LEU A 192 -12.79 2.24 9.20
CA LEU A 192 -12.03 3.34 8.60
C LEU A 192 -11.36 4.22 9.67
N ALA A 193 -12.04 4.53 10.78
CA ALA A 193 -11.45 5.27 11.90
C ALA A 193 -10.24 4.55 12.49
N GLY A 194 -10.36 3.23 12.71
CA GLY A 194 -9.27 2.39 13.17
C GLY A 194 -8.11 2.34 12.18
N PHE A 195 -8.41 2.22 10.89
CA PHE A 195 -7.38 2.23 9.85
C PHE A 195 -6.63 3.57 9.77
N LEU A 196 -7.31 4.71 9.93
CA LEU A 196 -6.68 6.02 10.04
C LEU A 196 -5.77 6.13 11.26
N ALA A 197 -6.20 5.54 12.40
CA ALA A 197 -5.36 5.48 13.59
C ALA A 197 -4.09 4.64 13.35
N LEU A 198 -4.19 3.49 12.66
CA LEU A 198 -3.01 2.71 12.26
C LEU A 198 -2.06 3.53 11.39
N ARG A 199 -2.60 4.36 10.46
CA ARG A 199 -1.77 5.25 9.65
C ARG A 199 -1.07 6.31 10.48
N ARG A 200 -1.74 6.92 11.49
CA ARG A 200 -1.09 7.86 12.41
C ARG A 200 0.07 7.22 13.18
N SER A 201 -0.13 6.01 13.68
CA SER A 201 0.93 5.25 14.33
C SER A 201 2.11 4.98 13.39
N THR A 202 1.85 4.61 12.12
CA THR A 202 2.91 4.39 11.12
C THR A 202 3.69 5.69 10.85
N VAL A 203 3.01 6.82 10.71
CA VAL A 203 3.66 8.14 10.51
C VAL A 203 4.54 8.46 11.72
N ALA A 204 4.03 8.30 12.94
CA ALA A 204 4.79 8.55 14.16
C ALA A 204 6.04 7.64 14.28
N ALA A 205 5.91 6.36 13.97
CA ALA A 205 7.04 5.42 13.98
C ALA A 205 8.10 5.81 12.93
N ALA A 206 7.67 6.13 11.72
CA ALA A 206 8.55 6.54 10.62
C ALA A 206 9.29 7.86 10.92
N ASP A 207 8.61 8.80 11.59
CA ASP A 207 9.13 10.08 12.02
C ASP A 207 9.90 10.02 13.38
N ARG A 208 10.12 8.81 13.90
CA ARG A 208 10.80 8.55 15.18
C ARG A 208 10.16 9.21 16.40
N ARG A 209 8.89 9.54 16.34
CA ARG A 209 8.11 10.04 17.49
C ARG A 209 7.57 8.86 18.29
N SER A 210 8.46 8.13 18.97
CA SER A 210 8.12 6.88 19.67
C SER A 210 7.00 7.05 20.71
N GLY A 211 6.88 8.21 21.34
CA GLY A 211 5.81 8.52 22.31
C GLY A 211 4.41 8.61 21.68
N ASP A 212 4.31 8.80 20.35
CA ASP A 212 3.05 8.98 19.64
C ASP A 212 2.58 7.70 18.93
N VAL A 213 3.31 6.59 19.05
CA VAL A 213 3.04 5.34 18.32
C VAL A 213 1.92 4.54 18.96
N ASP A 214 1.94 4.39 20.29
CA ASP A 214 1.09 3.42 20.99
C ASP A 214 -0.38 3.86 21.08
N ALA A 215 -0.65 5.11 21.41
CA ALA A 215 -2.02 5.59 21.60
C ALA A 215 -2.93 5.38 20.37
N PRO A 216 -2.51 5.68 19.12
CA PRO A 216 -3.29 5.33 17.94
C PRO A 216 -3.45 3.83 17.71
N LEU A 217 -2.44 3.00 18.06
CA LEU A 217 -2.54 1.53 17.97
C LEU A 217 -3.56 0.97 18.96
N GLU A 218 -3.58 1.49 20.20
CA GLU A 218 -4.55 1.08 21.22
C GLU A 218 -5.97 1.46 20.81
N TYR A 219 -6.17 2.67 20.31
CA TYR A 219 -7.47 3.10 19.78
C TYR A 219 -7.93 2.23 18.61
N ALA A 220 -7.03 1.89 17.68
CA ALA A 220 -7.34 0.96 16.59
C ALA A 220 -7.70 -0.44 17.13
N ALA A 221 -7.01 -0.92 18.17
CA ALA A 221 -7.30 -2.22 18.81
C ALA A 221 -8.67 -2.24 19.47
N GLU A 222 -9.08 -1.16 20.14
CA GLU A 222 -10.43 -1.02 20.72
C GLU A 222 -11.51 -1.10 19.65
N LEU A 223 -11.33 -0.40 18.52
CA LEU A 223 -12.28 -0.46 17.42
C LEU A 223 -12.30 -1.84 16.75
N ALA A 224 -11.13 -2.47 16.57
CA ALA A 224 -11.02 -3.81 16.03
C ALA A 224 -11.70 -4.87 16.93
N ALA A 225 -11.61 -4.74 18.26
CA ALA A 225 -12.30 -5.61 19.20
C ALA A 225 -13.84 -5.50 19.08
N ARG A 226 -14.35 -4.32 18.68
CA ARG A 226 -15.79 -4.08 18.50
C ARG A 226 -16.31 -4.54 17.15
N THR A 227 -15.50 -4.46 16.09
CA THR A 227 -15.92 -4.78 14.72
C THR A 227 -15.56 -6.20 14.29
N GLY A 228 -14.54 -6.82 14.91
CA GLY A 228 -13.94 -8.04 14.42
C GLY A 228 -13.14 -7.81 13.12
N GLU A 229 -12.84 -8.91 12.42
CA GLU A 229 -12.23 -8.84 11.08
C GLU A 229 -13.26 -8.35 10.06
N GLY A 230 -12.88 -7.41 9.23
CA GLY A 230 -13.74 -6.85 8.21
C GLY A 230 -12.98 -6.20 7.07
N ASN A 231 -13.68 -5.94 5.97
CA ASN A 231 -13.05 -5.36 4.77
C ASN A 231 -13.87 -4.20 4.19
N ALA A 232 -14.36 -3.32 5.05
CA ALA A 232 -15.00 -2.09 4.60
C ALA A 232 -14.02 -1.29 3.74
N TYR A 233 -14.50 -0.79 2.62
CA TYR A 233 -13.74 0.00 1.65
C TYR A 233 -12.50 -0.71 1.06
N GLY A 234 -12.29 -2.01 1.27
CA GLY A 234 -11.08 -2.71 0.83
C GLY A 234 -9.87 -2.51 1.75
N LEU A 235 -10.09 -2.17 3.02
CA LEU A 235 -9.03 -1.85 3.98
C LEU A 235 -8.52 -3.06 4.76
N SER A 236 -9.31 -4.14 4.84
CA SER A 236 -9.01 -5.36 5.61
C SER A 236 -8.66 -5.06 7.08
N PHE A 237 -9.53 -4.27 7.75
CA PHE A 237 -9.31 -3.86 9.12
C PHE A 237 -9.85 -4.87 10.12
N GLY A 238 -9.09 -5.12 11.19
CA GLY A 238 -9.48 -6.01 12.29
C GLY A 238 -8.31 -6.28 13.24
N PRO A 239 -8.47 -7.18 14.23
CA PRO A 239 -7.42 -7.53 15.19
C PRO A 239 -6.12 -8.00 14.54
N THR A 240 -6.19 -8.80 13.48
CA THR A 240 -5.02 -9.26 12.75
C THR A 240 -4.28 -8.11 12.07
N ASN A 241 -5.01 -7.16 11.46
CA ASN A 241 -4.42 -5.99 10.82
C ASN A 241 -3.73 -5.07 11.85
N VAL A 242 -4.33 -4.85 13.02
CA VAL A 242 -3.70 -4.11 14.13
C VAL A 242 -2.38 -4.76 14.54
N GLY A 243 -2.37 -6.10 14.70
CA GLY A 243 -1.16 -6.86 14.99
C GLY A 243 -0.09 -6.69 13.91
N GLN A 244 -0.47 -6.73 12.64
CA GLN A 244 0.44 -6.52 11.52
C GLN A 244 1.06 -5.11 11.54
N PHE A 245 0.29 -4.07 11.82
CA PHE A 245 0.83 -2.71 11.96
C PHE A 245 1.78 -2.57 13.15
N ARG A 246 1.55 -3.31 14.25
CA ARG A 246 2.54 -3.40 15.35
C ARG A 246 3.83 -4.06 14.89
N VAL A 247 3.76 -5.15 14.13
CA VAL A 247 4.96 -5.80 13.54
C VAL A 247 5.70 -4.82 12.66
N HIS A 248 5.00 -4.14 11.75
CA HIS A 248 5.58 -3.13 10.86
C HIS A 248 6.29 -2.02 11.66
N GLY A 249 5.64 -1.44 12.66
CA GLY A 249 6.24 -0.40 13.51
C GLY A 249 7.49 -0.88 14.26
N LEU A 250 7.50 -2.12 14.75
CA LEU A 250 8.66 -2.72 15.41
C LEU A 250 9.82 -2.94 14.43
N VAL A 251 9.53 -3.33 13.19
CA VAL A 251 10.54 -3.43 12.12
C VAL A 251 11.14 -2.06 11.82
N GLU A 252 10.33 -1.00 11.77
CA GLU A 252 10.78 0.37 11.53
C GLU A 252 11.73 0.89 12.63
N ILE A 253 11.45 0.57 13.90
CA ILE A 253 12.30 0.99 15.02
C ILE A 253 13.45 0.03 15.33
N GLY A 254 13.51 -1.14 14.64
CA GLY A 254 14.60 -2.12 14.75
C GLY A 254 14.44 -3.14 15.88
N ASP A 255 13.27 -3.28 16.50
CA ASP A 255 12.97 -4.31 17.52
C ASP A 255 12.49 -5.62 16.83
N TYR A 256 13.43 -6.28 16.15
CA TYR A 256 13.12 -7.41 15.28
C TYR A 256 12.68 -8.66 16.04
N GLU A 257 13.24 -8.93 17.22
CA GLU A 257 12.87 -10.09 18.04
C GLU A 257 11.41 -10.01 18.49
N ARG A 258 10.99 -8.84 18.94
CA ARG A 258 9.62 -8.59 19.33
C ARG A 258 8.67 -8.60 18.13
N ALA A 259 9.11 -8.05 16.97
CA ALA A 259 8.35 -8.14 15.73
C ALA A 259 8.07 -9.58 15.32
N VAL A 260 9.08 -10.44 15.35
CA VAL A 260 8.96 -11.89 15.06
C VAL A 260 8.01 -12.57 16.05
N SER A 261 8.17 -12.31 17.36
CA SER A 261 7.31 -12.92 18.39
C SER A 261 5.83 -12.55 18.20
N ILE A 262 5.52 -11.30 17.85
CA ILE A 262 4.14 -10.88 17.57
C ILE A 262 3.64 -11.52 16.28
N ALA A 263 4.45 -11.49 15.21
CA ALA A 263 4.06 -12.06 13.91
C ALA A 263 3.70 -13.55 14.02
N GLU A 264 4.48 -14.34 14.76
CA GLU A 264 4.22 -15.78 14.97
C GLU A 264 2.89 -16.05 15.69
N GLY A 265 2.35 -15.09 16.41
CA GLY A 265 1.04 -15.17 17.07
C GLY A 265 -0.15 -14.74 16.20
N LEU A 266 0.08 -14.19 15.00
CA LEU A 266 -0.99 -13.71 14.13
C LEU A 266 -1.50 -14.81 13.18
N ASN A 267 -2.77 -14.69 12.79
CA ASN A 267 -3.36 -15.51 11.73
C ASN A 267 -3.52 -14.69 10.44
N PRO A 268 -2.54 -14.68 9.52
CA PRO A 268 -2.64 -13.89 8.29
C PRO A 268 -3.82 -14.32 7.39
N ASP A 269 -4.30 -15.57 7.49
CA ASP A 269 -5.41 -16.07 6.67
C ASP A 269 -6.75 -15.42 7.01
N ALA A 270 -6.85 -14.72 8.13
CA ALA A 270 -8.01 -13.91 8.48
C ALA A 270 -8.16 -12.64 7.61
N GLN A 271 -7.13 -12.29 6.83
CA GLN A 271 -7.08 -11.10 6.00
C GLN A 271 -7.17 -11.43 4.50
N ASP A 272 -7.41 -10.39 3.67
CA ASP A 272 -7.29 -10.54 2.22
C ASP A 272 -5.84 -10.84 1.78
N ARG A 273 -5.69 -11.35 0.57
CA ARG A 273 -4.38 -11.78 0.06
C ARG A 273 -3.36 -10.65 -0.05
N ALA A 274 -3.81 -9.42 -0.32
CA ALA A 274 -2.90 -8.28 -0.37
C ALA A 274 -2.29 -8.00 1.01
N ARG A 275 -3.08 -8.09 2.08
CA ARG A 275 -2.60 -7.96 3.46
C ARG A 275 -1.72 -9.12 3.89
N GLN A 276 -2.08 -10.35 3.48
CA GLN A 276 -1.22 -11.52 3.70
C GLN A 276 0.18 -11.31 3.08
N ALA A 277 0.25 -10.75 1.86
CA ALA A 277 1.54 -10.48 1.23
C ALA A 277 2.37 -9.48 2.05
N TYR A 278 1.78 -8.39 2.52
CA TYR A 278 2.47 -7.43 3.41
C TYR A 278 2.90 -8.07 4.73
N TYR A 279 2.05 -8.90 5.35
CA TYR A 279 2.43 -9.64 6.55
C TYR A 279 3.71 -10.48 6.32
N TRP A 280 3.76 -11.25 5.23
CA TRP A 280 4.93 -12.07 4.92
C TRP A 280 6.16 -11.25 4.56
N ILE A 281 5.99 -10.04 3.99
CA ILE A 281 7.09 -9.09 3.76
C ILE A 281 7.62 -8.58 5.10
N ASP A 282 6.79 -8.01 5.96
CA ASP A 282 7.22 -7.45 7.25
C ASP A 282 7.87 -8.53 8.14
N TYR A 283 7.27 -9.72 8.18
CA TYR A 283 7.84 -10.86 8.91
C TYR A 283 9.20 -11.30 8.32
N GLY A 284 9.31 -11.37 7.01
CA GLY A 284 10.57 -11.65 6.31
C GLY A 284 11.65 -10.61 6.57
N LEU A 285 11.29 -9.33 6.60
CA LEU A 285 12.19 -8.23 6.94
C LEU A 285 12.73 -8.34 8.38
N ALA A 286 11.86 -8.65 9.35
CA ALA A 286 12.26 -8.89 10.74
C ALA A 286 13.23 -10.07 10.85
N LEU A 287 12.86 -11.23 10.26
CA LEU A 287 13.67 -12.46 10.28
C LEU A 287 15.04 -12.27 9.64
N ALA A 288 15.11 -11.49 8.55
CA ALA A 288 16.37 -11.25 7.84
C ALA A 288 17.42 -10.47 8.67
N ARG A 289 17.00 -9.81 9.75
CA ARG A 289 17.89 -9.13 10.70
C ARG A 289 18.43 -10.03 11.79
N LEU A 290 17.86 -11.23 11.95
CA LEU A 290 18.25 -12.25 12.93
C LEU A 290 19.09 -13.33 12.25
N ARG A 291 20.39 -13.36 12.55
CA ARG A 291 21.37 -14.21 11.82
C ARG A 291 20.98 -15.68 11.71
N GLU A 292 20.36 -16.24 12.74
CA GLU A 292 19.95 -17.64 12.80
C GLU A 292 18.63 -17.93 12.07
N ARG A 293 17.93 -16.88 11.58
CA ARG A 293 16.61 -16.96 10.98
C ARG A 293 16.61 -16.61 9.46
N HIS A 294 17.79 -16.54 8.81
CA HIS A 294 17.88 -16.15 7.40
C HIS A 294 17.12 -17.12 6.48
N ASP A 295 17.15 -18.42 6.73
CA ASP A 295 16.39 -19.39 5.95
C ASP A 295 14.87 -19.21 6.13
N ASP A 296 14.43 -18.81 7.33
CA ASP A 296 13.02 -18.46 7.60
C ASP A 296 12.63 -17.21 6.84
N ALA A 297 13.50 -16.21 6.76
CA ALA A 297 13.28 -14.98 5.98
C ALA A 297 13.05 -15.30 4.50
N VAL A 298 13.89 -16.18 3.91
CA VAL A 298 13.72 -16.64 2.53
C VAL A 298 12.35 -17.30 2.34
N ARG A 299 11.94 -18.17 3.27
CA ARG A 299 10.63 -18.82 3.21
C ARG A 299 9.46 -17.80 3.31
N ALA A 300 9.59 -16.79 4.18
CA ALA A 300 8.59 -15.73 4.31
C ALA A 300 8.46 -14.93 3.01
N PHE A 301 9.57 -14.48 2.41
CA PHE A 301 9.54 -13.77 1.12
C PHE A 301 9.00 -14.65 -0.01
N ARG A 302 9.29 -15.93 -0.03
CA ARG A 302 8.70 -16.88 -1.01
C ARG A 302 7.19 -16.98 -0.87
N ARG A 303 6.66 -17.00 0.36
CA ARG A 303 5.21 -16.98 0.59
C ARG A 303 4.59 -15.66 0.11
N ALA A 304 5.23 -14.53 0.42
CA ALA A 304 4.80 -13.22 -0.08
C ALA A 304 4.80 -13.18 -1.62
N GLU A 305 5.88 -13.67 -2.26
CA GLU A 305 6.01 -13.72 -3.71
C GLU A 305 4.94 -14.59 -4.38
N ALA A 306 4.61 -15.74 -3.77
CA ALA A 306 3.55 -16.62 -4.26
C ALA A 306 2.15 -15.97 -4.21
N ILE A 307 1.97 -14.98 -3.34
CA ILE A 307 0.73 -14.20 -3.23
C ILE A 307 0.74 -13.03 -4.23
N SER A 308 1.80 -12.24 -4.23
CA SER A 308 1.94 -11.05 -5.08
C SER A 308 3.40 -10.85 -5.48
N PRO A 309 3.82 -11.37 -6.65
CA PRO A 309 5.20 -11.24 -7.12
C PRO A 309 5.66 -9.78 -7.23
N HIS A 310 4.80 -8.89 -7.72
CA HIS A 310 5.15 -7.48 -7.93
C HIS A 310 5.42 -6.73 -6.62
N ARG A 311 4.69 -7.04 -5.54
CA ARG A 311 4.95 -6.44 -4.21
C ARG A 311 6.29 -6.83 -3.63
N VAL A 312 6.80 -7.99 -3.96
CA VAL A 312 8.08 -8.50 -3.45
C VAL A 312 9.24 -8.11 -4.35
N LEU A 313 9.12 -8.46 -5.64
CA LEU A 313 10.25 -8.35 -6.57
C LEU A 313 10.57 -6.91 -6.98
N ARG A 314 9.62 -5.98 -6.84
CA ARG A 314 9.80 -4.56 -7.15
C ARG A 314 10.02 -3.69 -5.92
N ASP A 315 9.77 -4.20 -4.72
CA ASP A 315 10.00 -3.45 -3.50
C ASP A 315 11.50 -3.22 -3.27
N PRO A 316 11.97 -1.96 -3.20
CA PRO A 316 13.39 -1.66 -3.07
C PRO A 316 13.98 -2.18 -1.76
N ILE A 317 13.21 -2.19 -0.67
CA ILE A 317 13.68 -2.67 0.65
C ILE A 317 13.85 -4.18 0.62
N VAL A 318 12.88 -4.91 0.06
CA VAL A 318 12.99 -6.37 -0.09
C VAL A 318 14.18 -6.72 -0.98
N ARG A 319 14.37 -6.00 -2.09
CA ARG A 319 15.52 -6.24 -3.00
C ARG A 319 16.85 -6.03 -2.30
N ASP A 320 16.99 -4.97 -1.49
CA ASP A 320 18.20 -4.75 -0.68
C ASP A 320 18.44 -5.89 0.30
N VAL A 321 17.40 -6.31 1.01
CA VAL A 321 17.49 -7.44 1.96
C VAL A 321 17.85 -8.74 1.26
N LEU A 322 17.27 -9.04 0.08
CA LEU A 322 17.67 -10.22 -0.72
C LEU A 322 19.13 -10.16 -1.11
N ALA A 323 19.65 -8.99 -1.53
CA ALA A 323 21.07 -8.81 -1.83
C ALA A 323 21.97 -9.03 -0.59
N VAL A 324 21.52 -8.62 0.60
CA VAL A 324 22.24 -8.90 1.85
C VAL A 324 22.23 -10.39 2.18
N LEU A 325 21.09 -11.05 2.10
CA LEU A 325 20.95 -12.47 2.36
C LEU A 325 21.83 -13.31 1.42
N LEU A 326 21.93 -12.95 0.12
CA LEU A 326 22.81 -13.61 -0.85
C LEU A 326 24.28 -13.62 -0.42
N ARG A 327 24.76 -12.52 0.19
CA ARG A 327 26.15 -12.43 0.68
C ARG A 327 26.44 -13.35 1.87
N HIS A 328 25.39 -13.70 2.63
CA HIS A 328 25.51 -14.50 3.86
C HIS A 328 24.98 -15.93 3.70
N SER A 329 24.39 -16.28 2.54
CA SER A 329 23.84 -17.61 2.32
C SER A 329 24.94 -18.69 2.25
N ARG A 330 24.62 -19.88 2.78
CA ARG A 330 25.48 -21.05 2.61
C ARG A 330 25.23 -21.64 1.23
N ARG A 331 26.24 -21.55 0.36
CA ARG A 331 26.16 -22.06 -1.03
C ARG A 331 25.69 -23.52 -1.05
N GLY A 332 24.71 -23.81 -1.91
CA GLY A 332 24.20 -25.17 -2.16
C GLY A 332 23.15 -25.65 -1.17
N SER A 333 22.70 -24.83 -0.20
CA SER A 333 21.53 -25.18 0.62
C SER A 333 20.23 -24.98 -0.18
N PRO A 334 19.12 -25.68 0.18
CA PRO A 334 17.81 -25.43 -0.46
C PRO A 334 17.39 -23.97 -0.39
N ALA A 335 17.62 -23.29 0.74
CA ALA A 335 17.31 -21.87 0.92
C ALA A 335 18.18 -20.99 0.00
N ASP A 336 19.45 -21.34 -0.24
CA ASP A 336 20.34 -20.61 -1.19
C ASP A 336 19.82 -20.70 -2.62
N HIS A 337 19.33 -21.86 -3.06
CA HIS A 337 18.75 -22.01 -4.40
C HIS A 337 17.48 -21.16 -4.56
N GLU A 338 16.56 -21.22 -3.60
CA GLU A 338 15.34 -20.41 -3.62
C GLU A 338 15.66 -18.91 -3.61
N LEU A 339 16.61 -18.49 -2.77
CA LEU A 339 17.06 -17.10 -2.67
C LEU A 339 17.66 -16.60 -3.98
N ARG A 340 18.52 -17.40 -4.64
CA ARG A 340 19.11 -17.05 -5.95
C ARG A 340 18.06 -16.95 -7.04
N ASP A 341 17.08 -17.86 -7.05
CA ASP A 341 16.00 -17.83 -8.02
C ASP A 341 15.10 -16.59 -7.83
N MET A 342 14.79 -16.22 -6.58
CA MET A 342 14.06 -15.01 -6.27
C MET A 342 14.85 -13.76 -6.66
N ALA A 343 16.13 -13.72 -6.34
CA ALA A 343 17.03 -12.61 -6.68
C ALA A 343 17.14 -12.40 -8.20
N ARG A 344 17.26 -13.48 -9.00
CA ARG A 344 17.24 -13.38 -10.47
C ARG A 344 15.92 -12.77 -10.97
N ARG A 345 14.76 -13.22 -10.43
CA ARG A 345 13.47 -12.62 -10.80
C ARG A 345 13.35 -11.15 -10.38
N ALA A 346 13.99 -10.77 -9.27
CA ALA A 346 14.08 -9.39 -8.82
C ALA A 346 15.10 -8.55 -9.61
N GLY A 347 15.82 -9.15 -10.59
CA GLY A 347 16.84 -8.47 -11.39
C GLY A 347 18.13 -8.17 -10.61
N LEU A 348 18.43 -8.95 -9.56
CA LEU A 348 19.66 -8.82 -8.79
C LEU A 348 20.76 -9.71 -9.38
N PRO A 349 22.05 -9.28 -9.32
CA PRO A 349 23.17 -10.12 -9.71
C PRO A 349 23.33 -11.28 -8.72
N VAL A 350 23.49 -12.54 -9.23
CA VAL A 350 23.58 -13.77 -8.44
C VAL A 350 24.75 -14.64 -8.87
#